data_f0a5ea3bfab7a4a44cad24edaec40043
#
_entry.id   f0a5ea3bfab7a4a44cad24edaec40043
#
_cell.length_a   1.000
_cell.length_b   1.000
_cell.length_c   1.000
_cell.angle_alpha   90.00
_cell.angle_beta   90.00
_cell.angle_gamma   90.00
#
_symmetry.space_group_name_H-M   'P 1'
#
loop_
_entity.id
_entity.type
_entity.pdbx_description
1 polymer ?
#
loop_
_entity_poly.entity_id
_entity_poly.type
_entity_poly.pdbx_seq_one_letter_code
_entity_poly.pdbx_strand_id
1 'polypeptide(L)'
;MRWVSFTHGEDPAERTGLVVDGCIHACAPGTTLLSLLGDDGERLAAAAEAVRSDPRDVIDLDVPQLRPPVTHLRAPVPHPPTVRDFYAFEQHVRTARQQRGLEMDPDWYELPVFYFSNPYAICGPDDVVAIPPGSAEMDYELEVAAIVGMGGADLAPDNAGRNIAGYCVMNDWSARDVQRREMKLSMGPVKGKDFATSIGPMLVTPDELEDTRRGRSFDLTMTATVNGVEYSRASLADIYWSFEEMLAYASRGTRVEPGDIIGSGTCGTGCILELSMVHGHEQYPWLQPGDVVELSVERLGTLRNRVVAGAALRALR
;
A
#
# COMPACT_ATOMS: atom_id res chain seq x y z
N MET A 1 1.69 17.43 4.24
CA MET A 1 1.45 17.67 2.79
C MET A 1 0.84 16.42 2.16
N ARG A 2 0.06 16.56 1.06
CA ARG A 2 -0.58 15.45 0.33
C ARG A 2 -0.16 15.49 -1.12
N TRP A 3 0.55 14.48 -1.58
CA TRP A 3 1.12 14.41 -2.92
C TRP A 3 0.49 13.31 -3.75
N VAL A 4 0.23 13.59 -5.03
CA VAL A 4 -0.32 12.62 -5.98
C VAL A 4 0.57 12.50 -7.21
N SER A 5 0.64 11.28 -7.76
CA SER A 5 1.10 11.03 -9.12
C SER A 5 -0.11 10.78 -10.01
N PHE A 6 -0.14 11.34 -11.22
CA PHE A 6 -1.29 11.29 -12.10
C PHE A 6 -0.90 11.44 -13.58
N THR A 7 -1.82 11.06 -14.47
CA THR A 7 -1.81 11.45 -15.88
C THR A 7 -3.02 12.33 -16.17
N HIS A 8 -2.93 13.22 -17.16
CA HIS A 8 -4.00 14.17 -17.45
C HIS A 8 -4.23 14.31 -18.95
N GLY A 9 -5.49 14.18 -19.39
CA GLY A 9 -5.88 14.24 -20.78
C GLY A 9 -5.34 13.05 -21.58
N GLU A 10 -4.89 13.31 -22.81
CA GLU A 10 -4.30 12.32 -23.70
C GLU A 10 -2.79 12.11 -23.50
N ASP A 11 -2.17 12.91 -22.62
CA ASP A 11 -0.74 12.80 -22.32
C ASP A 11 -0.52 11.63 -21.35
N PRO A 12 0.19 10.57 -21.77
CA PRO A 12 0.51 9.44 -20.89
C PRO A 12 1.64 9.73 -19.89
N ALA A 13 2.29 10.92 -19.99
CA ALA A 13 3.40 11.27 -19.11
C ALA A 13 2.93 11.37 -17.66
N GLU A 14 3.68 10.75 -16.76
CA GLU A 14 3.47 10.88 -15.34
C GLU A 14 3.72 12.32 -14.89
N ARG A 15 2.81 12.84 -14.10
CA ARG A 15 2.89 14.15 -13.47
C ARG A 15 2.75 14.00 -11.96
N THR A 16 3.30 14.94 -11.24
CA THR A 16 3.18 15.04 -9.78
C THR A 16 2.53 16.35 -9.40
N GLY A 17 1.73 16.34 -8.34
CA GLY A 17 1.12 17.55 -7.81
C GLY A 17 0.82 17.47 -6.33
N LEU A 18 0.71 18.64 -5.71
CA LEU A 18 0.28 18.81 -4.34
C LEU A 18 -1.23 18.99 -4.29
N VAL A 19 -1.91 18.27 -3.41
CA VAL A 19 -3.34 18.47 -3.16
C VAL A 19 -3.54 19.63 -2.18
N VAL A 20 -4.26 20.64 -2.63
CA VAL A 20 -4.63 21.82 -1.85
C VAL A 20 -6.12 22.09 -2.08
N ASP A 21 -6.91 22.16 -1.02
CA ASP A 21 -8.35 22.45 -1.05
C ASP A 21 -9.14 21.66 -2.10
N GLY A 22 -8.87 20.35 -2.22
CA GLY A 22 -9.54 19.45 -3.18
C GLY A 22 -9.02 19.55 -4.63
N CYS A 23 -8.02 20.38 -4.89
CA CYS A 23 -7.41 20.52 -6.22
C CYS A 23 -5.97 20.00 -6.25
N ILE A 24 -5.54 19.47 -7.39
CA ILE A 24 -4.14 19.17 -7.66
C ILE A 24 -3.46 20.43 -8.21
N HIS A 25 -2.49 20.93 -7.49
CA HIS A 25 -1.56 21.93 -7.98
C HIS A 25 -0.36 21.21 -8.61
N ALA A 26 -0.33 21.13 -9.93
CA ALA A 26 0.66 20.34 -10.65
C ALA A 26 2.06 20.95 -10.61
N CYS A 27 3.06 20.11 -10.41
CA CYS A 27 4.46 20.47 -10.58
C CYS A 27 4.80 20.71 -12.06
N ALA A 28 5.98 21.24 -12.32
CA ALA A 28 6.50 21.40 -13.68
C ALA A 28 6.53 20.04 -14.42
N PRO A 29 6.26 20.02 -15.74
CA PRO A 29 6.36 18.81 -16.54
C PRO A 29 7.69 18.08 -16.35
N GLY A 30 7.64 16.75 -16.27
CA GLY A 30 8.82 15.89 -16.02
C GLY A 30 9.21 15.75 -14.56
N THR A 31 8.50 16.41 -13.62
CA THR A 31 8.66 16.16 -12.19
C THR A 31 7.86 14.92 -11.82
N THR A 32 8.53 13.91 -11.26
CA THR A 32 7.91 12.73 -10.65
C THR A 32 8.03 12.81 -9.13
N LEU A 33 7.13 12.15 -8.40
CA LEU A 33 7.24 12.13 -6.94
C LEU A 33 8.59 11.52 -6.50
N LEU A 34 9.03 10.46 -7.18
CA LEU A 34 10.32 9.84 -6.91
C LEU A 34 11.48 10.83 -7.06
N SER A 35 11.42 11.76 -8.01
CA SER A 35 12.47 12.79 -8.21
C SER A 35 12.53 13.83 -7.08
N LEU A 36 11.46 13.95 -6.30
CA LEU A 36 11.38 14.83 -5.13
C LEU A 36 11.84 14.17 -3.83
N LEU A 37 12.18 12.89 -3.88
CA LEU A 37 12.75 12.13 -2.76
C LEU A 37 14.28 12.14 -2.81
N GLY A 38 14.93 11.64 -1.77
CA GLY A 38 16.38 11.45 -1.68
C GLY A 38 17.10 12.37 -0.70
N ASP A 39 16.35 13.22 -0.01
CA ASP A 39 16.84 14.08 1.07
C ASP A 39 15.87 14.05 2.27
N ASP A 40 16.11 14.87 3.28
CA ASP A 40 15.27 15.00 4.50
C ASP A 40 13.99 15.83 4.22
N GLY A 41 13.36 15.66 3.05
CA GLY A 41 12.12 16.34 2.65
C GLY A 41 12.28 17.76 2.10
N GLU A 42 13.51 18.25 1.91
CA GLU A 42 13.77 19.60 1.42
C GLU A 42 13.22 19.82 0.01
N ARG A 43 13.37 18.84 -0.89
CA ARG A 43 12.83 18.93 -2.28
C ARG A 43 11.31 18.90 -2.29
N LEU A 44 10.68 18.07 -1.46
CA LEU A 44 9.21 18.06 -1.30
C LEU A 44 8.71 19.42 -0.80
N ALA A 45 9.36 19.99 0.23
CA ALA A 45 9.00 21.29 0.78
C ALA A 45 9.18 22.42 -0.25
N ALA A 46 10.30 22.43 -0.96
CA ALA A 46 10.57 23.42 -2.02
C ALA A 46 9.56 23.31 -3.18
N ALA A 47 9.22 22.09 -3.61
CA ALA A 47 8.21 21.88 -4.64
C ALA A 47 6.82 22.34 -4.17
N ALA A 48 6.45 22.06 -2.90
CA ALA A 48 5.19 22.53 -2.33
C ALA A 48 5.08 24.05 -2.28
N GLU A 49 6.16 24.74 -1.90
CA GLU A 49 6.19 26.21 -1.90
C GLU A 49 6.07 26.76 -3.33
N ALA A 50 6.77 26.18 -4.29
CA ALA A 50 6.73 26.59 -5.69
C ALA A 50 5.32 26.49 -6.28
N VAL A 51 4.60 25.36 -6.07
CA VAL A 51 3.25 25.18 -6.63
C VAL A 51 2.18 25.99 -5.88
N ARG A 52 2.41 26.36 -4.62
CA ARG A 52 1.52 27.26 -3.88
C ARG A 52 1.69 28.71 -4.29
N SER A 53 2.93 29.15 -4.52
CA SER A 53 3.24 30.55 -4.88
C SER A 53 2.93 30.91 -6.35
N ASP A 54 3.07 29.93 -7.27
CA ASP A 54 2.79 30.10 -8.71
C ASP A 54 2.03 28.86 -9.26
N PRO A 55 0.72 28.72 -8.94
CA PRO A 55 -0.08 27.57 -9.40
C PRO A 55 -0.34 27.68 -10.91
N ARG A 56 0.43 26.96 -11.73
CA ARG A 56 0.36 27.02 -13.20
C ARG A 56 -0.73 26.15 -13.78
N ASP A 57 -1.05 25.05 -13.13
CA ASP A 57 -2.01 24.07 -13.61
C ASP A 57 -2.75 23.49 -12.39
N VAL A 58 -4.01 23.89 -12.23
CA VAL A 58 -4.86 23.51 -11.11
C VAL A 58 -5.98 22.62 -11.62
N ILE A 59 -6.06 21.38 -11.13
CA ILE A 59 -7.00 20.36 -11.55
C ILE A 59 -7.90 20.01 -10.38
N ASP A 60 -9.19 20.17 -10.55
CA ASP A 60 -10.19 19.83 -9.53
C ASP A 60 -10.34 18.29 -9.45
N LEU A 61 -10.23 17.75 -8.24
CA LEU A 61 -10.40 16.31 -7.95
C LEU A 61 -11.86 15.91 -7.76
N ASP A 62 -12.74 16.87 -7.39
CA ASP A 62 -14.13 16.61 -7.06
C ASP A 62 -15.08 16.62 -8.28
N VAL A 63 -14.58 17.06 -9.45
CA VAL A 63 -15.38 17.04 -10.67
C VAL A 63 -15.51 15.61 -11.19
N PRO A 64 -16.72 15.05 -11.31
CA PRO A 64 -16.94 13.75 -11.94
C PRO A 64 -16.27 13.73 -13.33
N GLN A 65 -15.31 12.85 -13.53
CA GLN A 65 -14.45 12.79 -14.72
C GLN A 65 -15.19 12.26 -15.96
N LEU A 66 -16.38 12.79 -16.24
CA LEU A 66 -17.25 12.41 -17.36
C LEU A 66 -16.94 13.18 -18.66
N ARG A 67 -16.05 14.16 -18.60
CA ARG A 67 -15.66 14.97 -19.77
C ARG A 67 -14.16 15.14 -19.85
N PRO A 68 -13.52 15.00 -21.03
CA PRO A 68 -12.11 15.33 -21.21
C PRO A 68 -11.81 16.82 -20.86
N PRO A 69 -10.60 17.10 -20.32
CA PRO A 69 -9.52 16.17 -20.05
C PRO A 69 -9.75 15.35 -18.76
N VAL A 70 -9.54 14.02 -18.83
CA VAL A 70 -9.69 13.11 -17.68
C VAL A 70 -8.37 13.01 -16.92
N THR A 71 -8.44 13.09 -15.58
CA THR A 71 -7.28 12.86 -14.71
C THR A 71 -7.35 11.43 -14.15
N HIS A 72 -6.26 10.67 -14.30
CA HIS A 72 -6.13 9.36 -13.71
C HIS A 72 -5.06 9.41 -12.63
N LEU A 73 -5.45 9.17 -11.38
CA LEU A 73 -4.49 9.00 -10.30
C LEU A 73 -3.70 7.72 -10.52
N ARG A 74 -2.40 7.82 -10.27
CA ARG A 74 -1.46 6.69 -10.31
C ARG A 74 -1.07 6.32 -8.88
N ALA A 75 -0.39 5.20 -8.73
CA ALA A 75 0.35 4.93 -7.49
C ALA A 75 1.29 6.12 -7.19
N PRO A 76 1.47 6.55 -5.92
CA PRO A 76 2.36 7.66 -5.60
C PRO A 76 3.78 7.47 -6.15
N VAL A 77 4.31 6.23 -6.08
CA VAL A 77 5.55 5.80 -6.74
C VAL A 77 5.23 4.60 -7.63
N PRO A 78 4.91 4.81 -8.93
CA PRO A 78 4.49 3.72 -9.82
C PRO A 78 5.59 2.69 -10.11
N HIS A 79 6.85 3.07 -9.95
CA HIS A 79 8.02 2.23 -10.20
C HIS A 79 8.98 2.29 -9.01
N PRO A 80 8.62 1.69 -7.86
CA PRO A 80 9.47 1.68 -6.68
C PRO A 80 10.72 0.82 -6.92
N PRO A 81 11.86 1.13 -6.30
CA PRO A 81 13.04 0.28 -6.37
C PRO A 81 12.78 -1.12 -5.80
N THR A 82 12.10 -1.20 -4.65
CA THR A 82 11.69 -2.46 -4.02
C THR A 82 10.36 -2.31 -3.32
N VAL A 83 9.70 -3.46 -3.09
CA VAL A 83 8.53 -3.59 -2.22
C VAL A 83 8.85 -4.65 -1.19
N ARG A 84 8.85 -4.27 0.08
CA ARG A 84 8.98 -5.16 1.23
C ARG A 84 7.70 -5.10 2.03
N ASP A 85 7.02 -6.22 2.13
CA ASP A 85 5.82 -6.33 2.91
C ASP A 85 6.05 -7.11 4.19
N PHE A 86 5.67 -6.51 5.30
CA PHE A 86 5.92 -6.98 6.65
C PHE A 86 4.76 -7.79 7.20
N TYR A 87 4.83 -8.16 8.45
CA TYR A 87 3.84 -8.98 9.15
C TYR A 87 3.66 -8.40 10.56
N ALA A 88 3.25 -7.11 10.63
CA ALA A 88 3.42 -6.30 11.83
C ALA A 88 2.20 -6.22 12.77
N PHE A 89 1.03 -6.77 12.39
CA PHE A 89 -0.16 -6.76 13.26
C PHE A 89 -0.31 -8.11 14.00
N GLU A 90 -0.15 -8.08 15.31
CA GLU A 90 -0.22 -9.28 16.17
C GLU A 90 -1.54 -10.03 16.02
N GLN A 91 -2.68 -9.33 15.98
CA GLN A 91 -3.99 -9.95 15.87
C GLN A 91 -4.09 -10.83 14.62
N HIS A 92 -3.71 -10.30 13.46
CA HIS A 92 -3.73 -11.03 12.19
C HIS A 92 -2.82 -12.27 12.26
N VAL A 93 -1.58 -12.11 12.73
CA VAL A 93 -0.61 -13.20 12.86
C VAL A 93 -1.14 -14.29 13.79
N ARG A 94 -1.68 -13.90 14.93
CA ARG A 94 -2.26 -14.81 15.93
C ARG A 94 -3.41 -15.63 15.33
N THR A 95 -4.37 -14.97 14.66
CA THR A 95 -5.50 -15.65 14.03
C THR A 95 -5.02 -16.64 12.97
N ALA A 96 -4.12 -16.22 12.07
CA ALA A 96 -3.58 -17.07 11.02
C ALA A 96 -2.79 -18.27 11.56
N ARG A 97 -2.10 -18.16 12.70
CA ARG A 97 -1.38 -19.26 13.35
C ARG A 97 -2.32 -20.21 14.08
N GLN A 98 -3.26 -19.68 14.88
CA GLN A 98 -4.24 -20.48 15.62
C GLN A 98 -5.07 -21.39 14.71
N GLN A 99 -5.48 -20.90 13.53
CA GLN A 99 -6.20 -21.69 12.53
C GLN A 99 -5.39 -22.85 11.96
N ARG A 100 -4.06 -22.79 12.07
CA ARG A 100 -3.15 -23.90 11.73
C ARG A 100 -2.78 -24.76 12.93
N GLY A 101 -3.38 -24.52 14.10
CA GLY A 101 -3.06 -25.22 15.36
C GLY A 101 -1.69 -24.85 15.93
N LEU A 102 -1.20 -23.64 15.63
CA LEU A 102 0.10 -23.15 16.08
C LEU A 102 -0.06 -22.02 17.10
N GLU A 103 0.80 -21.99 18.10
CA GLU A 103 0.99 -20.87 19.02
C GLU A 103 1.76 -19.74 18.35
N MET A 104 1.75 -18.53 18.95
CA MET A 104 2.64 -17.45 18.52
C MET A 104 4.10 -17.87 18.67
N ASP A 105 4.90 -17.57 17.64
CA ASP A 105 6.33 -17.84 17.69
C ASP A 105 7.01 -16.71 18.45
N PRO A 106 7.85 -16.98 19.46
CA PRO A 106 8.55 -15.94 20.20
C PRO A 106 9.44 -15.06 19.30
N ASP A 107 10.02 -15.62 18.24
CA ASP A 107 10.86 -14.87 17.29
C ASP A 107 10.06 -13.77 16.57
N TRP A 108 8.72 -13.90 16.45
CA TRP A 108 7.89 -12.85 15.87
C TRP A 108 7.95 -11.54 16.68
N TYR A 109 8.12 -11.63 17.99
CA TYR A 109 8.25 -10.47 18.88
C TYR A 109 9.67 -9.88 18.90
N GLU A 110 10.64 -10.51 18.24
CA GLU A 110 12.03 -10.08 18.16
C GLU A 110 12.44 -9.61 16.76
N LEU A 111 11.75 -10.10 15.72
CA LEU A 111 12.09 -9.88 14.31
C LEU A 111 10.88 -9.41 13.50
N PRO A 112 10.85 -8.15 13.03
CA PRO A 112 9.85 -7.71 12.05
C PRO A 112 10.19 -8.31 10.67
N VAL A 113 9.72 -9.54 10.45
CA VAL A 113 9.99 -10.25 9.19
C VAL A 113 9.19 -9.66 8.03
N PHE A 114 9.76 -9.75 6.83
CA PHE A 114 9.11 -9.32 5.58
C PHE A 114 9.44 -10.28 4.43
N TYR A 115 8.68 -10.18 3.36
CA TYR A 115 9.04 -10.75 2.07
C TYR A 115 9.16 -9.64 1.02
N PHE A 116 9.89 -9.93 -0.08
CA PHE A 116 9.94 -9.06 -1.24
C PHE A 116 8.77 -9.34 -2.17
N SER A 117 7.98 -8.32 -2.48
CA SER A 117 7.01 -8.36 -3.56
C SER A 117 7.57 -7.80 -4.86
N ASN A 118 6.76 -7.80 -5.93
CA ASN A 118 7.20 -7.45 -7.27
C ASN A 118 7.02 -5.94 -7.53
N PRO A 119 8.10 -5.16 -7.66
CA PRO A 119 8.00 -3.72 -7.92
C PRO A 119 7.43 -3.37 -9.30
N TYR A 120 7.33 -4.35 -10.22
CA TYR A 120 6.71 -4.17 -11.55
C TYR A 120 5.21 -4.42 -11.58
N ALA A 121 4.62 -4.88 -10.47
CA ALA A 121 3.18 -5.20 -10.36
C ALA A 121 2.41 -4.16 -9.53
N ILE A 122 2.89 -2.92 -9.49
CA ILE A 122 2.23 -1.83 -8.79
C ILE A 122 1.00 -1.36 -9.56
N CYS A 123 -0.13 -1.29 -8.86
CA CYS A 123 -1.39 -0.75 -9.32
C CYS A 123 -1.73 0.57 -8.63
N GLY A 124 -2.38 1.47 -9.32
CA GLY A 124 -2.90 2.72 -8.79
C GLY A 124 -4.29 2.59 -8.16
N PRO A 125 -4.86 3.72 -7.69
CA PRO A 125 -6.10 3.73 -6.92
C PRO A 125 -7.32 3.15 -7.62
N ASP A 126 -7.42 3.29 -8.95
CA ASP A 126 -8.58 2.86 -9.75
C ASP A 126 -8.23 1.80 -10.81
N ASP A 127 -7.01 1.26 -10.76
CA ASP A 127 -6.58 0.23 -11.71
C ASP A 127 -7.39 -1.05 -11.53
N VAL A 128 -7.60 -1.79 -12.62
CA VAL A 128 -8.20 -3.12 -12.55
C VAL A 128 -7.15 -4.15 -12.14
N VAL A 129 -7.57 -5.15 -11.36
CA VAL A 129 -6.68 -6.22 -10.88
C VAL A 129 -7.17 -7.57 -11.40
N ALA A 130 -6.31 -8.25 -12.15
CA ALA A 130 -6.65 -9.55 -12.73
C ALA A 130 -6.38 -10.69 -11.76
N ILE A 131 -7.32 -11.63 -11.65
CA ILE A 131 -7.11 -12.87 -10.90
C ILE A 131 -5.95 -13.65 -11.53
N PRO A 132 -4.96 -14.12 -10.76
CA PRO A 132 -3.85 -14.90 -11.30
C PRO A 132 -4.32 -16.17 -12.02
N PRO A 133 -3.66 -16.57 -13.11
CA PRO A 133 -4.03 -17.76 -13.85
C PRO A 133 -4.12 -19.00 -12.97
N GLY A 134 -5.30 -19.63 -12.95
CA GLY A 134 -5.56 -20.86 -12.20
C GLY A 134 -5.88 -20.67 -10.71
N SER A 135 -5.93 -19.45 -10.21
CA SER A 135 -6.41 -19.18 -8.85
C SER A 135 -7.94 -19.10 -8.81
N ALA A 136 -8.51 -19.64 -7.74
CA ALA A 136 -9.93 -19.57 -7.38
C ALA A 136 -10.14 -18.93 -5.99
N GLU A 137 -9.08 -18.53 -5.32
CA GLU A 137 -9.11 -17.98 -3.95
C GLU A 137 -8.45 -16.59 -3.92
N MET A 138 -9.01 -15.64 -4.68
CA MET A 138 -8.56 -14.25 -4.71
C MET A 138 -9.02 -13.51 -3.46
N ASP A 139 -8.09 -12.78 -2.83
CA ASP A 139 -8.28 -12.06 -1.57
C ASP A 139 -7.65 -10.67 -1.64
N TYR A 140 -8.08 -9.76 -0.77
CA TYR A 140 -7.44 -8.47 -0.50
C TYR A 140 -6.72 -8.51 0.85
N GLU A 141 -5.78 -7.61 1.06
CA GLU A 141 -5.18 -7.34 2.38
C GLU A 141 -5.15 -5.84 2.65
N LEU A 142 -5.86 -5.42 3.70
CA LEU A 142 -5.96 -4.03 4.14
C LEU A 142 -4.73 -3.63 4.94
N GLU A 143 -3.95 -2.71 4.38
CA GLU A 143 -2.65 -2.29 4.88
C GLU A 143 -2.39 -0.80 4.74
N VAL A 144 -1.31 -0.35 5.36
CA VAL A 144 -0.67 0.94 5.12
C VAL A 144 0.76 0.70 4.66
N ALA A 145 1.22 1.49 3.70
CA ALA A 145 2.62 1.50 3.30
C ALA A 145 3.30 2.82 3.69
N ALA A 146 4.54 2.74 4.17
CA ALA A 146 5.46 3.86 4.23
C ALA A 146 6.31 3.90 2.96
N ILE A 147 6.54 5.10 2.43
CA ILE A 147 7.43 5.34 1.29
C ILE A 147 8.73 5.94 1.83
N VAL A 148 9.86 5.31 1.50
CA VAL A 148 11.19 5.79 1.91
C VAL A 148 11.50 7.10 1.20
N GLY A 149 11.77 8.14 1.97
CA GLY A 149 12.16 9.47 1.46
C GLY A 149 13.65 9.58 1.27
N MET A 150 14.42 9.20 2.28
CA MET A 150 15.87 9.25 2.27
C MET A 150 16.44 7.84 2.46
N GLY A 151 17.29 7.41 1.54
CA GLY A 151 17.96 6.11 1.63
C GLY A 151 18.95 6.04 2.80
N GLY A 152 19.32 4.82 3.17
CA GLY A 152 20.29 4.59 4.24
C GLY A 152 20.61 3.11 4.43
N ALA A 153 21.62 2.85 5.23
CA ALA A 153 22.02 1.51 5.67
C ALA A 153 22.15 1.48 7.19
N ASP A 154 21.83 0.34 7.79
CA ASP A 154 21.95 0.12 9.24
C ASP A 154 21.30 1.24 10.08
N LEU A 155 20.11 1.66 9.68
CA LEU A 155 19.37 2.74 10.34
C LEU A 155 19.01 2.35 11.78
N ALA A 156 19.17 3.29 12.70
CA ALA A 156 18.73 3.09 14.09
C ALA A 156 17.21 3.39 14.18
N PRO A 157 16.40 2.55 14.85
CA PRO A 157 14.94 2.74 14.95
C PRO A 157 14.55 4.15 15.43
N ASP A 158 15.24 4.68 16.42
CA ASP A 158 14.95 6.01 17.00
C ASP A 158 15.11 7.17 16.00
N ASN A 159 15.80 6.95 14.88
CA ASN A 159 16.07 7.97 13.87
C ASN A 159 15.46 7.61 12.49
N ALA A 160 15.01 6.38 12.30
CA ALA A 160 14.54 5.90 10.99
C ALA A 160 13.28 6.63 10.47
N GLY A 161 12.49 7.25 11.36
CA GLY A 161 11.34 8.08 10.98
C GLY A 161 11.67 9.23 10.04
N ARG A 162 12.89 9.78 10.12
CA ARG A 162 13.36 10.84 9.20
C ARG A 162 13.53 10.34 7.76
N ASN A 163 13.67 9.04 7.59
CA ASN A 163 13.82 8.41 6.28
C ASN A 163 12.47 8.12 5.61
N ILE A 164 11.34 8.36 6.28
CA ILE A 164 9.98 8.15 5.76
C ILE A 164 9.48 9.45 5.15
N ALA A 165 9.20 9.46 3.85
CA ALA A 165 8.60 10.61 3.16
C ALA A 165 7.11 10.77 3.50
N GLY A 166 6.41 9.66 3.71
CA GLY A 166 4.99 9.65 4.04
C GLY A 166 4.37 8.27 3.92
N TYR A 167 3.05 8.25 4.07
CA TYR A 167 2.25 7.04 4.13
C TYR A 167 1.15 7.06 3.06
N CYS A 168 0.73 5.87 2.63
CA CYS A 168 -0.41 5.67 1.73
C CYS A 168 -1.15 4.37 2.06
N VAL A 169 -2.37 4.22 1.56
CA VAL A 169 -3.11 2.95 1.64
C VAL A 169 -2.41 1.92 0.76
N MET A 170 -2.36 0.67 1.22
CA MET A 170 -1.83 -0.45 0.45
C MET A 170 -2.82 -1.63 0.47
N ASN A 171 -2.88 -2.34 -0.65
CA ASN A 171 -3.54 -3.63 -0.78
C ASN A 171 -2.55 -4.65 -1.32
N ASP A 172 -2.18 -5.62 -0.50
CA ASP A 172 -1.37 -6.76 -0.93
C ASP A 172 -2.27 -7.89 -1.43
N TRP A 173 -2.59 -7.84 -2.73
CA TRP A 173 -3.47 -8.81 -3.36
C TRP A 173 -2.94 -10.24 -3.25
N SER A 174 -3.81 -11.17 -2.89
CA SER A 174 -3.42 -12.53 -2.54
C SER A 174 -4.20 -13.57 -3.33
N ALA A 175 -3.49 -14.54 -3.90
CA ALA A 175 -4.05 -15.77 -4.44
C ALA A 175 -3.79 -16.90 -3.45
N ARG A 176 -4.74 -17.17 -2.54
CA ARG A 176 -4.52 -18.00 -1.35
C ARG A 176 -4.24 -19.47 -1.66
N ASP A 177 -4.86 -20.01 -2.69
CA ASP A 177 -4.61 -21.39 -3.15
C ASP A 177 -3.19 -21.55 -3.74
N VAL A 178 -2.69 -20.55 -4.47
CA VAL A 178 -1.31 -20.52 -4.97
C VAL A 178 -0.34 -20.36 -3.81
N GLN A 179 -0.55 -19.35 -2.94
CA GLN A 179 0.27 -19.09 -1.76
C GLN A 179 0.41 -20.33 -0.86
N ARG A 180 -0.70 -21.03 -0.61
CA ARG A 180 -0.71 -22.23 0.24
C ARG A 180 0.16 -23.35 -0.34
N ARG A 181 0.26 -23.46 -1.65
CA ARG A 181 1.15 -24.44 -2.31
C ARG A 181 2.61 -24.06 -2.20
N GLU A 182 2.92 -22.77 -2.42
CA GLU A 182 4.29 -22.23 -2.37
C GLU A 182 4.89 -22.32 -0.97
N MET A 183 4.10 -21.99 0.06
CA MET A 183 4.53 -22.06 1.46
C MET A 183 5.01 -23.47 1.88
N LYS A 184 4.48 -24.55 1.26
CA LYS A 184 4.95 -25.92 1.51
C LYS A 184 6.37 -26.15 0.99
N LEU A 185 6.85 -25.34 0.06
CA LEU A 185 8.19 -25.44 -0.53
C LEU A 185 9.24 -24.62 0.21
N SER A 186 8.84 -23.92 1.28
CA SER A 186 9.71 -23.15 2.19
C SER A 186 10.51 -22.02 1.53
N MET A 187 10.01 -21.47 0.40
CA MET A 187 10.58 -20.29 -0.27
C MET A 187 9.78 -19.01 -0.03
N GLY A 188 8.75 -19.09 0.84
CA GLY A 188 7.85 -17.98 1.10
C GLY A 188 6.79 -17.80 0.00
N PRO A 189 5.93 -16.76 0.11
CA PRO A 189 4.98 -16.44 -0.94
C PRO A 189 5.72 -15.84 -2.14
N VAL A 190 5.35 -16.28 -3.35
CA VAL A 190 5.91 -15.79 -4.63
C VAL A 190 4.75 -15.43 -5.56
N LYS A 191 4.29 -16.38 -6.42
CA LYS A 191 3.22 -16.14 -7.41
C LYS A 191 1.85 -15.92 -6.77
N GLY A 192 1.69 -16.32 -5.52
CA GLY A 192 0.50 -16.02 -4.73
C GLY A 192 0.37 -14.54 -4.32
N LYS A 193 1.43 -13.74 -4.50
CA LYS A 193 1.53 -12.34 -4.05
C LYS A 193 2.07 -11.37 -5.10
N ASP A 194 2.98 -11.79 -5.97
CA ASP A 194 3.76 -10.93 -6.86
C ASP A 194 3.00 -10.41 -8.10
N PHE A 195 1.71 -10.68 -8.21
CA PHE A 195 0.91 -10.35 -9.40
C PHE A 195 0.29 -8.96 -9.33
N ALA A 196 0.05 -8.40 -8.15
CA ALA A 196 -0.46 -7.05 -7.95
C ALA A 196 -0.24 -6.55 -6.52
N THR A 197 0.15 -5.28 -6.39
CA THR A 197 0.13 -4.53 -5.14
C THR A 197 -0.45 -3.15 -5.45
N SER A 198 -1.63 -2.82 -4.89
CA SER A 198 -2.22 -1.49 -5.09
C SER A 198 -1.76 -0.54 -4.00
N ILE A 199 -1.33 0.68 -4.37
CA ILE A 199 -0.94 1.73 -3.43
C ILE A 199 -1.51 3.09 -3.84
N GLY A 200 -1.84 3.92 -2.87
CA GLY A 200 -2.32 5.29 -3.08
C GLY A 200 -3.44 5.67 -2.11
N PRO A 201 -4.34 6.57 -2.48
CA PRO A 201 -4.35 7.39 -3.69
C PRO A 201 -3.29 8.51 -3.66
N MET A 202 -2.73 8.81 -2.49
CA MET A 202 -1.75 9.88 -2.29
C MET A 202 -0.67 9.47 -1.30
N LEU A 203 0.49 10.12 -1.35
CA LEU A 203 1.48 10.13 -0.29
C LEU A 203 1.13 11.26 0.67
N VAL A 204 0.89 10.92 1.94
CA VAL A 204 0.61 11.87 3.03
C VAL A 204 1.82 11.96 3.93
N THR A 205 2.41 13.15 4.05
CA THR A 205 3.60 13.35 4.86
C THR A 205 3.29 13.27 6.36
N PRO A 206 4.27 12.88 7.22
CA PRO A 206 4.03 12.61 8.65
C PRO A 206 3.42 13.79 9.42
N ASP A 207 3.74 15.03 9.04
CA ASP A 207 3.21 16.26 9.66
C ASP A 207 1.67 16.36 9.59
N GLU A 208 1.04 15.81 8.54
CA GLU A 208 -0.42 15.77 8.40
C GLU A 208 -1.10 14.77 9.37
N LEU A 209 -0.33 13.89 9.98
CA LEU A 209 -0.83 12.80 10.82
C LEU A 209 -0.45 12.96 12.29
N GLU A 210 0.41 13.93 12.63
CA GLU A 210 1.04 14.03 13.95
C GLU A 210 0.03 14.23 15.10
N ASP A 211 -1.08 14.91 14.86
CA ASP A 211 -2.16 15.10 15.83
C ASP A 211 -2.97 13.81 16.13
N THR A 212 -2.79 12.76 15.32
CA THR A 212 -3.37 11.42 15.54
C THR A 212 -2.38 10.42 16.13
N ARG A 213 -1.16 10.86 16.48
CA ARG A 213 -0.13 9.96 16.99
C ARG A 213 -0.60 9.23 18.25
N ARG A 214 -0.47 7.91 18.24
CA ARG A 214 -0.83 7.04 19.35
C ARG A 214 0.21 5.93 19.50
N GLY A 215 0.95 5.98 20.60
CA GLY A 215 2.00 5.01 20.85
C GLY A 215 3.07 5.04 19.77
N ARG A 216 3.22 3.93 19.05
CA ARG A 216 4.24 3.72 18.01
C ARG A 216 3.74 4.05 16.60
N SER A 217 2.47 4.50 16.44
CA SER A 217 1.84 4.73 15.15
C SER A 217 0.84 5.89 15.22
N PHE A 218 -0.18 5.87 14.40
CA PHE A 218 -1.24 6.86 14.30
C PHE A 218 -2.60 6.21 14.54
N ASP A 219 -3.50 6.86 15.25
CA ASP A 219 -4.87 6.39 15.46
C ASP A 219 -5.73 6.75 14.25
N LEU A 220 -5.60 5.94 13.21
CA LEU A 220 -6.33 6.09 11.95
C LEU A 220 -7.24 4.89 11.76
N THR A 221 -8.53 5.14 11.52
CA THR A 221 -9.48 4.09 11.18
C THR A 221 -9.13 3.50 9.81
N MET A 222 -9.08 2.17 9.74
CA MET A 222 -8.86 1.39 8.52
C MET A 222 -10.13 0.59 8.21
N THR A 223 -10.65 0.66 6.99
CA THR A 223 -11.85 -0.09 6.58
C THR A 223 -11.67 -0.72 5.21
N ALA A 224 -12.28 -1.89 5.02
CA ALA A 224 -12.42 -2.51 3.72
C ALA A 224 -13.89 -2.79 3.41
N THR A 225 -14.30 -2.49 2.17
CA THR A 225 -15.61 -2.90 1.65
C THR A 225 -15.45 -3.76 0.40
N VAL A 226 -16.35 -4.71 0.24
CA VAL A 226 -16.50 -5.49 -1.00
C VAL A 226 -17.90 -5.23 -1.53
N ASN A 227 -18.01 -4.69 -2.75
CA ASN A 227 -19.28 -4.30 -3.37
C ASN A 227 -20.14 -3.38 -2.48
N GLY A 228 -19.50 -2.46 -1.75
CA GLY A 228 -20.14 -1.51 -0.83
C GLY A 228 -20.57 -2.10 0.52
N VAL A 229 -20.28 -3.37 0.80
CA VAL A 229 -20.51 -3.99 2.12
C VAL A 229 -19.23 -3.95 2.92
N GLU A 230 -19.25 -3.40 4.14
CA GLU A 230 -18.10 -3.38 5.03
C GLU A 230 -17.74 -4.79 5.50
N TYR A 231 -16.51 -5.21 5.23
CA TYR A 231 -15.93 -6.48 5.63
C TYR A 231 -14.98 -6.32 6.81
N SER A 232 -14.16 -5.28 6.80
CA SER A 232 -13.10 -5.07 7.77
C SER A 232 -13.14 -3.69 8.39
N ARG A 233 -12.84 -3.62 9.70
CA ARG A 233 -12.62 -2.37 10.43
C ARG A 233 -11.55 -2.58 11.51
N ALA A 234 -10.50 -1.75 11.48
CA ALA A 234 -9.38 -1.80 12.39
C ALA A 234 -8.83 -0.39 12.65
N SER A 235 -7.81 -0.28 13.49
CA SER A 235 -7.01 0.94 13.66
C SER A 235 -5.55 0.69 13.31
N LEU A 236 -4.90 1.63 12.65
CA LEU A 236 -3.45 1.59 12.43
C LEU A 236 -2.66 1.60 13.76
N ALA A 237 -3.24 2.13 14.82
CA ALA A 237 -2.63 2.12 16.16
C ALA A 237 -2.46 0.72 16.76
N ASP A 238 -3.13 -0.31 16.19
CA ASP A 238 -3.02 -1.71 16.65
C ASP A 238 -1.77 -2.43 16.11
N ILE A 239 -0.96 -1.74 15.32
CA ILE A 239 0.31 -2.26 14.80
C ILE A 239 1.30 -2.54 15.95
N TYR A 240 1.94 -3.70 15.94
CA TYR A 240 2.94 -4.07 16.94
C TYR A 240 4.31 -3.49 16.60
N TRP A 241 4.80 -3.72 15.38
CA TRP A 241 6.05 -3.17 14.87
C TRP A 241 5.82 -1.81 14.23
N SER A 242 6.49 -0.76 14.71
CA SER A 242 6.40 0.56 14.08
C SER A 242 7.09 0.59 12.71
N PHE A 243 6.73 1.55 11.87
CA PHE A 243 7.38 1.73 10.56
C PHE A 243 8.87 2.05 10.71
N GLU A 244 9.26 2.74 11.78
CA GLU A 244 10.65 3.03 12.11
C GLU A 244 11.45 1.76 12.43
N GLU A 245 10.87 0.84 13.19
CA GLU A 245 11.47 -0.46 13.52
C GLU A 245 11.57 -1.35 12.28
N MET A 246 10.51 -1.40 11.46
CA MET A 246 10.50 -2.14 10.18
C MET A 246 11.54 -1.60 9.20
N LEU A 247 11.65 -0.28 9.06
CA LEU A 247 12.64 0.36 8.18
C LEU A 247 14.06 0.13 8.68
N ALA A 248 14.30 0.22 9.99
CA ALA A 248 15.59 -0.10 10.58
C ALA A 248 15.99 -1.56 10.29
N TYR A 249 15.05 -2.49 10.45
CA TYR A 249 15.29 -3.90 10.13
C TYR A 249 15.55 -4.12 8.63
N ALA A 250 14.77 -3.49 7.75
CA ALA A 250 14.93 -3.58 6.29
C ALA A 250 16.31 -3.08 5.82
N SER A 251 16.92 -2.13 6.53
CA SER A 251 18.22 -1.55 6.20
C SER A 251 19.41 -2.29 6.83
N ARG A 252 19.15 -3.25 7.73
CA ARG A 252 20.19 -3.95 8.50
C ARG A 252 21.07 -4.82 7.60
N GLY A 253 22.40 -4.55 7.58
CA GLY A 253 23.37 -5.27 6.76
C GLY A 253 23.20 -5.05 5.25
N THR A 254 22.36 -4.10 4.84
CA THR A 254 22.10 -3.71 3.46
C THR A 254 21.70 -2.24 3.43
N ARG A 255 20.95 -1.83 2.39
CA ARG A 255 20.45 -0.46 2.30
C ARG A 255 19.01 -0.42 1.79
N VAL A 256 18.34 0.66 2.10
CA VAL A 256 17.07 1.09 1.52
C VAL A 256 17.30 2.33 0.66
N GLU A 257 16.49 2.50 -0.38
CA GLU A 257 16.62 3.59 -1.34
C GLU A 257 15.36 4.46 -1.34
N PRO A 258 15.48 5.75 -1.75
CA PRO A 258 14.32 6.61 -1.93
C PRO A 258 13.28 5.96 -2.86
N GLY A 259 12.02 5.94 -2.44
CA GLY A 259 10.94 5.31 -3.18
C GLY A 259 10.71 3.83 -2.85
N ASP A 260 11.55 3.19 -2.03
CA ASP A 260 11.27 1.84 -1.50
C ASP A 260 9.95 1.87 -0.72
N ILE A 261 9.16 0.80 -0.87
CA ILE A 261 7.88 0.62 -0.19
C ILE A 261 8.05 -0.35 0.98
N ILE A 262 7.55 0.06 2.14
CA ILE A 262 7.52 -0.72 3.38
C ILE A 262 6.04 -0.93 3.74
N GLY A 263 5.47 -2.09 3.40
CA GLY A 263 4.10 -2.47 3.75
C GLY A 263 4.01 -2.90 5.22
N SER A 264 2.91 -2.58 5.87
CA SER A 264 2.69 -2.90 7.29
C SER A 264 2.41 -4.37 7.53
N GLY A 265 2.02 -5.09 6.50
CA GLY A 265 1.26 -6.32 6.67
C GLY A 265 -0.20 -6.05 7.01
N THR A 266 -1.03 -7.06 6.82
CA THR A 266 -2.47 -7.02 7.00
C THR A 266 -2.86 -6.68 8.43
N CYS A 267 -3.76 -5.71 8.62
CA CYS A 267 -4.35 -5.43 9.94
C CYS A 267 -5.28 -6.57 10.40
N GLY A 268 -5.61 -6.63 11.70
CA GLY A 268 -6.56 -7.62 12.22
C GLY A 268 -7.90 -7.55 11.50
N THR A 269 -8.43 -8.67 11.08
CA THR A 269 -9.64 -8.81 10.23
C THR A 269 -9.50 -8.21 8.82
N GLY A 270 -8.31 -7.83 8.40
CA GLY A 270 -8.03 -7.08 7.19
C GLY A 270 -8.06 -7.89 5.89
N CYS A 271 -8.50 -9.15 5.89
CA CYS A 271 -8.59 -9.98 4.69
C CYS A 271 -9.73 -11.00 4.75
N ILE A 272 -10.17 -11.49 3.59
CA ILE A 272 -11.21 -12.54 3.50
C ILE A 272 -10.74 -13.84 4.16
N LEU A 273 -9.47 -14.21 4.00
CA LEU A 273 -8.92 -15.42 4.63
C LEU A 273 -9.20 -15.46 6.14
N GLU A 274 -8.86 -14.38 6.84
CA GLU A 274 -9.09 -14.29 8.29
C GLU A 274 -10.59 -14.29 8.64
N LEU A 275 -11.39 -13.51 7.94
CA LEU A 275 -12.82 -13.40 8.15
C LEU A 275 -13.55 -14.73 7.89
N SER A 276 -13.21 -15.40 6.80
CA SER A 276 -13.82 -16.68 6.44
C SER A 276 -13.46 -17.83 7.40
N MET A 277 -12.25 -17.80 7.96
CA MET A 277 -11.84 -18.75 9.00
C MET A 277 -12.67 -18.62 10.27
N VAL A 278 -13.11 -17.41 10.61
CA VAL A 278 -13.90 -17.13 11.82
C VAL A 278 -15.40 -17.29 11.57
N HIS A 279 -15.88 -16.81 10.41
CA HIS A 279 -17.32 -16.64 10.13
C HIS A 279 -17.83 -17.52 8.99
N GLY A 280 -16.95 -18.21 8.26
CA GLY A 280 -17.28 -19.09 7.14
C GLY A 280 -17.28 -18.40 5.77
N HIS A 281 -16.99 -19.21 4.72
CA HIS A 281 -16.92 -18.75 3.34
C HIS A 281 -18.29 -18.39 2.73
N GLU A 282 -19.39 -18.79 3.33
CA GLU A 282 -20.72 -18.37 2.88
C GLU A 282 -20.94 -16.88 3.15
N GLN A 283 -20.41 -16.37 4.26
CA GLN A 283 -20.50 -14.96 4.64
C GLN A 283 -19.40 -14.10 3.98
N TYR A 284 -18.20 -14.67 3.85
CA TYR A 284 -17.02 -14.00 3.28
C TYR A 284 -16.43 -14.85 2.15
N PRO A 285 -17.08 -14.87 0.96
CA PRO A 285 -16.60 -15.62 -0.20
C PRO A 285 -15.36 -14.97 -0.80
N TRP A 286 -14.54 -15.79 -1.49
CA TRP A 286 -13.43 -15.29 -2.28
C TRP A 286 -13.89 -14.35 -3.39
N LEU A 287 -13.08 -13.36 -3.71
CA LEU A 287 -13.37 -12.35 -4.74
C LEU A 287 -13.53 -13.00 -6.12
N GLN A 288 -14.49 -12.48 -6.87
CA GLN A 288 -14.83 -12.93 -8.22
C GLN A 288 -14.63 -11.79 -9.24
N PRO A 289 -14.48 -12.11 -10.54
CA PRO A 289 -14.49 -11.09 -11.58
C PRO A 289 -15.76 -10.25 -11.52
N GLY A 290 -15.59 -8.93 -11.48
CA GLY A 290 -16.65 -7.94 -11.33
C GLY A 290 -16.70 -7.31 -9.93
N ASP A 291 -16.16 -7.95 -8.91
CA ASP A 291 -16.15 -7.39 -7.55
C ASP A 291 -15.31 -6.10 -7.50
N VAL A 292 -15.75 -5.20 -6.64
CA VAL A 292 -15.08 -3.94 -6.34
C VAL A 292 -14.66 -3.95 -4.89
N VAL A 293 -13.37 -3.80 -4.66
CA VAL A 293 -12.76 -3.68 -3.33
C VAL A 293 -12.39 -2.23 -3.08
N GLU A 294 -12.86 -1.68 -1.96
CA GLU A 294 -12.45 -0.34 -1.51
C GLU A 294 -11.75 -0.48 -0.16
N LEU A 295 -10.50 -0.04 -0.10
CA LEU A 295 -9.70 0.06 1.12
C LEU A 295 -9.53 1.52 1.48
N SER A 296 -10.02 1.91 2.64
CA SER A 296 -9.95 3.29 3.12
C SER A 296 -9.18 3.36 4.42
N VAL A 297 -8.27 4.31 4.51
CA VAL A 297 -7.59 4.67 5.75
C VAL A 297 -7.80 6.16 6.00
N GLU A 298 -8.27 6.48 7.20
CA GLU A 298 -8.53 7.86 7.60
C GLU A 298 -7.33 8.75 7.29
N ARG A 299 -7.54 9.93 6.68
CA ARG A 299 -6.55 10.89 6.21
C ARG A 299 -5.65 10.44 5.06
N LEU A 300 -5.50 9.13 4.80
CA LEU A 300 -4.71 8.63 3.67
C LEU A 300 -5.52 8.49 2.39
N GLY A 301 -6.85 8.39 2.49
CA GLY A 301 -7.75 8.27 1.35
C GLY A 301 -8.23 6.85 1.09
N THR A 302 -8.65 6.57 -0.15
CA THR A 302 -9.28 5.31 -0.55
C THR A 302 -8.67 4.76 -1.84
N LEU A 303 -8.31 3.49 -1.81
CA LEU A 303 -8.08 2.68 -3.01
C LEU A 303 -9.40 2.03 -3.42
N ARG A 304 -9.71 2.02 -4.73
CA ARG A 304 -10.91 1.40 -5.28
C ARG A 304 -10.56 0.60 -6.52
N ASN A 305 -10.35 -0.69 -6.37
CA ASN A 305 -9.94 -1.55 -7.48
C ASN A 305 -11.05 -2.52 -7.86
N ARG A 306 -11.22 -2.74 -9.16
CA ARG A 306 -12.13 -3.75 -9.70
C ARG A 306 -11.36 -5.01 -10.03
N VAL A 307 -11.85 -6.15 -9.56
CA VAL A 307 -11.33 -7.47 -9.91
C VAL A 307 -11.83 -7.87 -11.30
N VAL A 308 -10.94 -8.38 -12.13
CA VAL A 308 -11.28 -8.86 -13.49
C VAL A 308 -10.77 -10.29 -13.70
N ALA A 309 -11.36 -10.98 -14.69
CA ALA A 309 -10.88 -12.30 -15.07
C ALA A 309 -9.43 -12.23 -15.56
N GLY A 310 -8.60 -13.14 -15.08
CA GLY A 310 -7.22 -13.28 -15.53
C GLY A 310 -7.09 -14.11 -16.82
N ALA A 311 -5.86 -14.25 -17.27
CA ALA A 311 -5.53 -15.11 -18.40
C ALA A 311 -5.74 -16.60 -18.08
N ALA A 312 -5.97 -17.42 -19.09
CA ALA A 312 -6.04 -18.85 -18.91
C ALA A 312 -4.69 -19.42 -18.43
N LEU A 313 -4.74 -20.36 -17.50
CA LEU A 313 -3.57 -21.07 -17.03
C LEU A 313 -2.96 -21.87 -18.19
N ARG A 314 -1.66 -21.69 -18.42
CA ARG A 314 -0.88 -22.52 -19.36
C ARG A 314 -0.03 -23.52 -18.59
N ALA A 315 -0.05 -24.78 -19.01
CA ALA A 315 0.82 -25.78 -18.43
C ALA A 315 2.30 -25.44 -18.67
N LEU A 316 3.15 -25.72 -17.67
CA LEU A 316 4.61 -25.56 -17.78
C LEU A 316 5.25 -26.74 -18.51
N ARG A 317 4.58 -27.90 -18.51
CA ARG A 317 4.99 -29.17 -19.16
C ARG A 317 3.76 -29.89 -19.68
#